data_4fff158066d943e70354326269e97fde
#
_entry.id   4fff158066d943e70354326269e97fde
#
_cell.length_a   1.000
_cell.length_b   1.000
_cell.length_c   1.000
_cell.angle_alpha   90.00
_cell.angle_beta   90.00
_cell.angle_gamma   90.00
#
_symmetry.space_group_name_H-M   'P 1'
#
loop_
_entity.id
_entity.type
_entity.pdbx_description
1 polymer ?
#
loop_
_entity_poly.entity_id
_entity_poly.type
_entity_poly.pdbx_seq_one_letter_code
_entity_poly.pdbx_strand_id
1 'polypeptide(L)'
;MRPLLSCTVAVLLVGALGPVALAEDRIVGGERVSINQAPWTLSLRDNGNHICGAALIARDIALTAAHCVGGDDLSVRAGSTSRAEGGVKVEVREVVRSPKYDPGTQDFDVAVLYLERDLDFSSNIRPIPVAEREVQAGTRTLVTGWGGLSEGGSSPENLRGVVVPTVSLRTCRDSYGQEAVTTRMLCAGLPQGGKDSCQGDSGGPLTDKPFGSESRLVGLVSWGRGCARPGYYGVYTNVAQEALRRWIREETGK
;
A
#
# COMPACT_ATOMS: atom_id res chain seq x y z
N MET A 1 54.30 -48.12 47.19
CA MET A 1 53.31 -48.14 46.13
C MET A 1 52.23 -47.12 46.49
N ARG A 2 52.21 -46.00 45.78
CA ARG A 2 51.18 -44.96 45.96
C ARG A 2 50.31 -44.95 44.71
N PRO A 3 48.98 -44.97 44.77
CA PRO A 3 48.13 -44.84 43.59
C PRO A 3 48.01 -43.38 43.19
N LEU A 4 48.19 -43.10 41.90
CA LEU A 4 47.92 -41.85 41.23
C LEU A 4 46.42 -41.69 41.04
N LEU A 5 45.80 -40.67 41.61
CA LEU A 5 44.41 -40.27 41.30
C LEU A 5 44.42 -39.43 40.05
N SER A 6 43.75 -39.95 39.01
CA SER A 6 43.52 -39.23 37.76
C SER A 6 42.24 -38.36 37.92
N CYS A 7 42.39 -37.05 37.92
CA CYS A 7 41.25 -36.11 37.89
C CYS A 7 40.83 -35.85 36.46
N THR A 8 39.65 -36.35 36.08
CA THR A 8 39.00 -36.05 34.78
C THR A 8 38.22 -34.75 34.96
N VAL A 9 38.67 -33.72 34.28
CA VAL A 9 37.93 -32.43 34.18
C VAL A 9 36.90 -32.54 33.08
N ALA A 10 35.61 -32.55 33.44
CA ALA A 10 34.48 -32.46 32.48
C ALA A 10 34.28 -31.01 32.12
N VAL A 11 34.55 -30.65 30.89
CA VAL A 11 34.22 -29.35 30.30
C VAL A 11 32.76 -29.35 29.87
N LEU A 12 31.92 -28.65 30.62
CA LEU A 12 30.54 -28.36 30.25
C LEU A 12 30.52 -27.23 29.19
N LEU A 13 30.25 -27.61 27.91
CA LEU A 13 29.94 -26.65 26.86
C LEU A 13 28.53 -26.10 27.08
N VAL A 14 28.43 -24.90 27.65
CA VAL A 14 27.20 -24.13 27.68
C VAL A 14 27.00 -23.53 26.29
N GLY A 15 26.17 -24.17 25.47
CA GLY A 15 25.72 -23.62 24.20
C GLY A 15 24.87 -22.37 24.45
N ALA A 16 25.39 -21.19 24.12
CA ALA A 16 24.62 -19.95 24.09
C ALA A 16 23.58 -20.05 22.95
N LEU A 17 22.32 -20.33 23.30
CA LEU A 17 21.17 -20.11 22.40
C LEU A 17 21.02 -18.60 22.25
N GLY A 18 21.56 -18.05 21.15
CA GLY A 18 21.28 -16.68 20.76
C GLY A 18 19.77 -16.49 20.54
N PRO A 19 19.22 -15.29 20.76
CA PRO A 19 17.83 -15.02 20.51
C PRO A 19 17.52 -15.28 19.02
N VAL A 20 16.62 -16.21 18.75
CA VAL A 20 16.03 -16.41 17.43
C VAL A 20 15.20 -15.15 17.19
N ALA A 21 15.73 -14.23 16.38
CA ALA A 21 14.95 -13.12 15.86
C ALA A 21 13.84 -13.73 14.99
N LEU A 22 12.61 -13.73 15.52
CA LEU A 22 11.44 -14.04 14.71
C LEU A 22 11.41 -13.00 13.60
N ALA A 23 11.52 -13.44 12.35
CA ALA A 23 11.31 -12.59 11.20
C ALA A 23 9.86 -12.08 11.30
N GLU A 24 9.70 -10.81 11.68
CA GLU A 24 8.38 -10.19 11.67
C GLU A 24 7.93 -10.07 10.22
N ASP A 25 6.78 -10.68 9.92
CA ASP A 25 6.12 -10.57 8.62
C ASP A 25 5.83 -9.10 8.30
N ARG A 26 6.35 -8.59 7.15
CA ARG A 26 6.24 -7.16 6.80
C ARG A 26 5.84 -7.01 5.33
N ILE A 27 4.96 -6.02 4.93
CA ILE A 27 5.05 -5.37 3.62
C ILE A 27 6.53 -5.21 3.35
N VAL A 28 7.02 -5.44 2.13
CA VAL A 28 8.47 -5.53 1.93
C VAL A 28 9.18 -4.38 2.65
N GLY A 29 9.88 -4.70 3.76
CA GLY A 29 10.55 -3.73 4.63
C GLY A 29 9.67 -2.81 5.48
N GLY A 30 8.34 -3.06 5.53
CA GLY A 30 7.39 -2.26 6.33
C GLY A 30 7.17 -2.81 7.74
N GLU A 31 6.21 -2.24 8.48
CA GLU A 31 5.86 -2.59 9.85
C GLU A 31 4.35 -2.79 10.01
N ARG A 32 3.92 -3.38 11.13
CA ARG A 32 2.50 -3.44 11.48
C ARG A 32 1.96 -2.04 11.72
N VAL A 33 0.81 -1.73 11.15
CA VAL A 33 0.09 -0.46 11.31
C VAL A 33 -1.30 -0.76 11.84
N SER A 34 -1.69 -0.05 12.89
CA SER A 34 -3.07 -0.08 13.33
C SER A 34 -3.94 0.78 12.41
N ILE A 35 -5.17 0.35 12.14
CA ILE A 35 -6.07 1.07 11.23
C ILE A 35 -6.33 2.52 11.64
N ASN A 36 -6.27 2.85 12.94
CA ASN A 36 -6.41 4.23 13.41
C ASN A 36 -5.24 5.16 13.02
N GLN A 37 -4.12 4.60 12.56
CA GLN A 37 -2.98 5.36 12.02
C GLN A 37 -3.14 5.65 10.52
N ALA A 38 -4.02 4.90 9.82
CA ALA A 38 -4.35 5.07 8.40
C ALA A 38 -5.86 4.77 8.17
N PRO A 39 -6.78 5.52 8.82
CA PRO A 39 -8.20 5.20 8.90
C PRO A 39 -8.96 5.34 7.56
N TRP A 40 -8.29 5.81 6.53
CA TRP A 40 -8.77 5.90 5.15
C TRP A 40 -8.47 4.66 4.31
N THR A 41 -7.65 3.73 4.82
CA THR A 41 -7.27 2.53 4.08
C THR A 41 -8.41 1.52 4.10
N LEU A 42 -8.85 1.11 2.91
CA LEU A 42 -9.90 0.13 2.72
C LEU A 42 -9.33 -1.13 2.05
N SER A 43 -9.89 -2.29 2.43
CA SER A 43 -9.70 -3.53 1.70
C SER A 43 -10.79 -3.64 0.64
N LEU A 44 -10.45 -3.53 -0.65
CA LEU A 44 -11.35 -3.82 -1.76
C LEU A 44 -11.44 -5.32 -1.95
N ARG A 45 -12.65 -5.82 -2.10
CA ARG A 45 -12.96 -7.25 -2.12
C ARG A 45 -13.82 -7.58 -3.33
N ASP A 46 -13.61 -8.76 -3.88
CA ASP A 46 -14.48 -9.37 -4.88
C ASP A 46 -14.89 -10.75 -4.39
N ASN A 47 -16.19 -11.05 -4.46
CA ASN A 47 -16.76 -12.30 -3.93
C ASN A 47 -16.29 -12.59 -2.49
N GLY A 48 -16.21 -11.55 -1.66
CA GLY A 48 -15.78 -11.63 -0.27
C GLY A 48 -14.28 -11.81 -0.04
N ASN A 49 -13.43 -11.89 -1.07
CA ASN A 49 -11.97 -12.01 -0.96
C ASN A 49 -11.28 -10.66 -1.18
N HIS A 50 -10.23 -10.39 -0.41
CA HIS A 50 -9.38 -9.22 -0.64
C HIS A 50 -8.65 -9.36 -1.99
N ILE A 51 -8.78 -8.35 -2.84
CA ILE A 51 -8.13 -8.30 -4.15
C ILE A 51 -7.19 -7.09 -4.29
N CYS A 52 -7.56 -5.96 -3.69
CA CYS A 52 -6.87 -4.67 -3.82
C CYS A 52 -7.07 -3.82 -2.56
N GLY A 53 -6.33 -2.72 -2.47
CA GLY A 53 -6.60 -1.63 -1.56
C GLY A 53 -7.54 -0.59 -2.18
N ALA A 54 -8.03 0.33 -1.35
CA ALA A 54 -8.69 1.55 -1.76
C ALA A 54 -8.48 2.65 -0.71
N ALA A 55 -8.75 3.90 -1.08
CA ALA A 55 -8.65 5.08 -0.21
C ALA A 55 -10.02 5.75 -0.05
N LEU A 56 -10.53 5.83 1.17
CA LEU A 56 -11.77 6.54 1.47
C LEU A 56 -11.56 8.06 1.34
N ILE A 57 -12.33 8.76 0.50
CA ILE A 57 -12.24 10.22 0.31
C ILE A 57 -13.49 10.97 0.76
N ALA A 58 -14.62 10.27 0.92
CA ALA A 58 -15.86 10.80 1.51
C ALA A 58 -16.58 9.67 2.26
N ARG A 59 -17.77 9.94 2.85
CA ARG A 59 -18.53 8.93 3.61
C ARG A 59 -18.87 7.69 2.79
N ASP A 60 -19.14 7.90 1.52
CA ASP A 60 -19.64 6.90 0.57
C ASP A 60 -18.81 6.82 -0.71
N ILE A 61 -17.64 7.48 -0.75
CA ILE A 61 -16.78 7.53 -1.94
C ILE A 61 -15.36 7.09 -1.59
N ALA A 62 -14.84 6.15 -2.37
CA ALA A 62 -13.44 5.74 -2.31
C ALA A 62 -12.78 5.79 -3.70
N LEU A 63 -11.44 5.91 -3.71
CA LEU A 63 -10.62 5.76 -4.90
C LEU A 63 -9.85 4.44 -4.84
N THR A 64 -9.69 3.81 -5.99
CA THR A 64 -8.84 2.64 -6.19
C THR A 64 -8.20 2.67 -7.58
N ALA A 65 -7.38 1.69 -7.92
CA ALA A 65 -6.84 1.53 -9.27
C ALA A 65 -7.91 1.02 -10.25
N ALA A 66 -7.88 1.50 -11.49
CA ALA A 66 -8.82 1.06 -12.53
C ALA A 66 -8.66 -0.42 -12.89
N HIS A 67 -7.45 -0.97 -12.77
CA HIS A 67 -7.22 -2.40 -13.01
C HIS A 67 -7.80 -3.31 -11.91
N CYS A 68 -8.19 -2.77 -10.76
CA CYS A 68 -8.79 -3.51 -9.65
C CYS A 68 -10.29 -3.78 -9.82
N VAL A 69 -10.98 -3.06 -10.71
CA VAL A 69 -12.45 -3.04 -10.74
C VAL A 69 -13.03 -3.86 -11.90
N GLY A 70 -12.54 -5.08 -12.05
CA GLY A 70 -13.04 -6.03 -13.07
C GLY A 70 -14.01 -7.09 -12.54
N GLY A 71 -14.28 -7.11 -11.24
CA GLY A 71 -15.17 -8.09 -10.60
C GLY A 71 -16.63 -7.67 -10.59
N ASP A 72 -17.52 -8.64 -10.36
CA ASP A 72 -18.97 -8.45 -10.38
C ASP A 72 -19.59 -8.25 -8.98
N ASP A 73 -18.89 -8.66 -7.90
CA ASP A 73 -19.38 -8.56 -6.50
C ASP A 73 -18.36 -7.80 -5.64
N LEU A 74 -18.27 -6.49 -5.93
CA LEU A 74 -17.31 -5.63 -5.26
C LEU A 74 -17.85 -5.09 -3.94
N SER A 75 -17.05 -5.18 -2.90
CA SER A 75 -17.30 -4.59 -1.59
C SER A 75 -16.03 -4.02 -0.99
N VAL A 76 -16.16 -3.11 -0.02
CA VAL A 76 -15.03 -2.61 0.77
C VAL A 76 -15.18 -3.02 2.23
N ARG A 77 -14.04 -3.27 2.90
CA ARG A 77 -13.97 -3.36 4.36
C ARG A 77 -13.24 -2.14 4.89
N ALA A 78 -13.88 -1.42 5.78
CA ALA A 78 -13.37 -0.22 6.44
C ALA A 78 -13.19 -0.45 7.93
N GLY A 79 -12.25 0.25 8.56
CA GLY A 79 -12.12 0.32 10.01
C GLY A 79 -11.57 -0.93 10.70
N SER A 80 -10.93 -1.82 9.95
CA SER A 80 -10.29 -3.01 10.51
C SER A 80 -8.79 -3.06 10.19
N THR A 81 -7.99 -3.47 11.16
CA THR A 81 -6.58 -3.84 10.94
C THR A 81 -6.48 -5.20 10.22
N SER A 82 -7.43 -6.13 10.48
CA SER A 82 -7.53 -7.40 9.76
C SER A 82 -8.22 -7.19 8.39
N ARG A 83 -7.68 -7.83 7.34
CA ARG A 83 -8.31 -7.84 6.03
C ARG A 83 -9.53 -8.77 5.95
N ALA A 84 -9.62 -9.77 6.83
CA ALA A 84 -10.64 -10.80 6.78
C ALA A 84 -11.83 -10.49 7.69
N GLU A 85 -11.61 -9.92 8.87
CA GLU A 85 -12.61 -9.74 9.90
C GLU A 85 -12.62 -8.36 10.55
N GLY A 86 -13.63 -8.09 11.38
CA GLY A 86 -13.79 -6.79 12.04
C GLY A 86 -14.20 -5.66 11.10
N GLY A 87 -14.30 -4.46 11.65
CA GLY A 87 -14.71 -3.27 10.91
C GLY A 87 -16.12 -3.36 10.30
N VAL A 88 -16.33 -2.66 9.21
CA VAL A 88 -17.61 -2.59 8.50
C VAL A 88 -17.40 -2.99 7.04
N LYS A 89 -18.19 -3.96 6.56
CA LYS A 89 -18.31 -4.29 5.13
C LYS A 89 -19.44 -3.45 4.52
N VAL A 90 -19.17 -2.85 3.36
CA VAL A 90 -20.15 -2.11 2.55
C VAL A 90 -19.98 -2.52 1.09
N GLU A 91 -21.09 -2.81 0.42
CA GLU A 91 -21.09 -3.14 -1.00
C GLU A 91 -20.81 -1.89 -1.85
N VAL A 92 -20.23 -2.11 -3.02
CA VAL A 92 -20.01 -1.06 -4.02
C VAL A 92 -21.25 -1.00 -4.92
N ARG A 93 -21.97 0.12 -4.86
CA ARG A 93 -23.17 0.37 -5.66
C ARG A 93 -22.83 0.66 -7.12
N GLU A 94 -21.75 1.40 -7.34
CA GLU A 94 -21.36 1.90 -8.65
C GLU A 94 -19.85 2.05 -8.75
N VAL A 95 -19.30 1.74 -9.91
CA VAL A 95 -17.89 1.89 -10.25
C VAL A 95 -17.77 2.80 -11.45
N VAL A 96 -17.02 3.89 -11.32
CA VAL A 96 -16.67 4.77 -12.44
C VAL A 96 -15.17 4.69 -12.69
N ARG A 97 -14.81 3.96 -13.73
CA ARG A 97 -13.41 3.87 -14.18
C ARG A 97 -13.04 5.10 -14.99
N SER A 98 -11.82 5.61 -14.82
CA SER A 98 -11.33 6.69 -15.70
C SER A 98 -11.53 6.33 -17.16
N PRO A 99 -12.20 7.17 -17.98
CA PRO A 99 -12.44 6.89 -19.39
C PRO A 99 -11.15 6.90 -20.23
N LYS A 100 -10.05 7.38 -19.64
CA LYS A 100 -8.72 7.43 -20.28
C LYS A 100 -7.80 6.31 -19.78
N TYR A 101 -8.30 5.40 -18.95
CA TYR A 101 -7.51 4.27 -18.49
C TYR A 101 -7.04 3.40 -19.66
N ASP A 102 -5.74 3.19 -19.74
CA ASP A 102 -5.12 2.30 -20.74
C ASP A 102 -4.52 1.08 -20.02
N PRO A 103 -5.12 -0.11 -20.20
CA PRO A 103 -4.62 -1.33 -19.55
C PRO A 103 -3.26 -1.79 -20.09
N GLY A 104 -2.83 -1.35 -21.27
CA GLY A 104 -1.55 -1.69 -21.85
C GLY A 104 -0.37 -0.96 -21.21
N THR A 105 -0.59 0.27 -20.78
CA THR A 105 0.42 1.14 -20.16
C THR A 105 0.16 1.43 -18.70
N GLN A 106 -1.01 1.07 -18.17
CA GLN A 106 -1.53 1.45 -16.85
C GLN A 106 -1.63 2.99 -16.68
N ASP A 107 -1.75 3.74 -17.77
CA ASP A 107 -1.95 5.18 -17.69
C ASP A 107 -3.39 5.51 -17.26
N PHE A 108 -3.58 6.58 -16.50
CA PHE A 108 -4.87 6.93 -15.89
C PHE A 108 -5.49 5.81 -15.04
N ASP A 109 -4.67 5.02 -14.36
CA ASP A 109 -5.10 3.87 -13.56
C ASP A 109 -5.79 4.31 -12.26
N VAL A 110 -7.02 4.79 -12.38
CA VAL A 110 -7.87 5.22 -11.27
C VAL A 110 -9.34 4.92 -11.55
N ALA A 111 -10.06 4.51 -10.50
CA ALA A 111 -11.51 4.36 -10.48
C ALA A 111 -12.10 4.96 -9.21
N VAL A 112 -13.33 5.47 -9.32
CA VAL A 112 -14.18 5.89 -8.21
C VAL A 112 -15.10 4.74 -7.84
N LEU A 113 -15.20 4.46 -6.55
CA LEU A 113 -16.15 3.52 -5.96
C LEU A 113 -17.19 4.32 -5.20
N TYR A 114 -18.47 4.20 -5.57
CA TYR A 114 -19.60 4.69 -4.80
C TYR A 114 -20.16 3.56 -3.95
N LEU A 115 -20.17 3.75 -2.65
CA LEU A 115 -20.65 2.75 -1.68
C LEU A 115 -22.17 2.78 -1.58
N GLU A 116 -22.79 1.64 -1.24
CA GLU A 116 -24.25 1.57 -1.06
C GLU A 116 -24.77 2.43 0.08
N ARG A 117 -23.95 2.73 1.07
CA ARG A 117 -24.31 3.57 2.23
C ARG A 117 -23.11 4.29 2.80
N ASP A 118 -23.39 5.36 3.52
CA ASP A 118 -22.41 6.12 4.28
C ASP A 118 -21.68 5.23 5.30
N LEU A 119 -20.39 5.49 5.45
CA LEU A 119 -19.57 5.01 6.55
C LEU A 119 -19.61 6.01 7.71
N ASP A 120 -19.90 5.54 8.90
CA ASP A 120 -19.85 6.34 10.13
C ASP A 120 -18.38 6.58 10.51
N PHE A 121 -18.01 7.86 10.59
CA PHE A 121 -16.64 8.23 10.95
C PHE A 121 -16.34 7.92 12.42
N SER A 122 -15.13 7.43 12.65
CA SER A 122 -14.62 7.07 13.97
C SER A 122 -13.10 7.27 14.00
N SER A 123 -12.42 6.84 15.07
CA SER A 123 -10.96 6.77 15.10
C SER A 123 -10.40 5.84 14.02
N ASN A 124 -11.17 4.85 13.58
CA ASN A 124 -10.77 3.79 12.66
C ASN A 124 -11.28 3.99 11.22
N ILE A 125 -12.20 4.93 11.00
CA ILE A 125 -12.79 5.24 9.68
C ILE A 125 -12.81 6.74 9.51
N ARG A 126 -11.98 7.27 8.62
CA ARG A 126 -11.93 8.69 8.26
C ARG A 126 -11.53 8.84 6.80
N PRO A 127 -12.10 9.81 6.08
CA PRO A 127 -11.67 10.13 4.74
C PRO A 127 -10.30 10.81 4.77
N ILE A 128 -9.58 10.67 3.65
CA ILE A 128 -8.35 11.40 3.39
C ILE A 128 -8.60 12.42 2.26
N PRO A 129 -8.19 13.69 2.42
CA PRO A 129 -8.28 14.65 1.33
C PRO A 129 -7.29 14.29 0.21
N VAL A 130 -7.72 14.45 -1.04
CA VAL A 130 -6.86 14.33 -2.21
C VAL A 130 -5.92 15.55 -2.25
N ALA A 131 -4.63 15.33 -2.52
CA ALA A 131 -3.66 16.41 -2.57
C ALA A 131 -3.95 17.37 -3.75
N GLU A 132 -3.89 18.66 -3.48
CA GLU A 132 -4.12 19.71 -4.49
C GLU A 132 -2.92 19.97 -5.39
N ARG A 133 -1.74 19.53 -4.98
CA ARG A 133 -0.46 19.75 -5.67
C ARG A 133 0.38 18.49 -5.62
N GLU A 134 1.11 18.26 -6.69
CA GLU A 134 2.08 17.17 -6.78
C GLU A 134 3.18 17.33 -5.71
N VAL A 135 3.61 16.22 -5.16
CA VAL A 135 4.72 16.18 -4.19
C VAL A 135 6.07 16.24 -4.91
N GLN A 136 7.05 16.83 -4.27
CA GLN A 136 8.41 16.89 -4.79
C GLN A 136 9.15 15.56 -4.57
N ALA A 137 10.17 15.31 -5.40
CA ALA A 137 11.09 14.20 -5.18
C ALA A 137 11.75 14.32 -3.80
N GLY A 138 11.91 13.17 -3.12
CA GLY A 138 12.41 13.11 -1.74
C GLY A 138 11.33 13.27 -0.68
N THR A 139 10.08 13.56 -1.05
CA THR A 139 8.97 13.59 -0.07
C THR A 139 8.79 12.21 0.55
N ARG A 140 8.84 12.14 1.89
CA ARG A 140 8.53 10.91 2.62
C ARG A 140 7.04 10.62 2.54
N THR A 141 6.71 9.46 2.00
CA THR A 141 5.34 8.99 1.83
C THR A 141 5.11 7.68 2.57
N LEU A 142 3.87 7.39 2.91
CA LEU A 142 3.44 6.14 3.54
C LEU A 142 2.54 5.39 2.58
N VAL A 143 2.89 4.14 2.30
CA VAL A 143 1.99 3.15 1.67
C VAL A 143 1.39 2.29 2.77
N THR A 144 0.09 2.02 2.70
CA THR A 144 -0.58 1.09 3.61
C THR A 144 -1.43 0.10 2.85
N GLY A 145 -1.41 -1.17 3.28
CA GLY A 145 -2.19 -2.23 2.66
C GLY A 145 -1.94 -3.61 3.25
N TRP A 146 -2.46 -4.62 2.57
CA TRP A 146 -2.38 -6.04 2.94
C TRP A 146 -1.71 -6.88 1.84
N GLY A 147 -0.91 -6.24 0.99
CA GLY A 147 -0.17 -6.91 -0.07
C GLY A 147 0.92 -7.85 0.44
N GLY A 148 1.49 -8.63 -0.48
CA GLY A 148 2.50 -9.64 -0.18
C GLY A 148 3.70 -9.09 0.61
N LEU A 149 4.23 -9.91 1.50
CA LEU A 149 5.36 -9.58 2.38
C LEU A 149 6.71 -9.68 1.66
N SER A 150 6.68 -10.28 0.49
CA SER A 150 7.77 -10.37 -0.47
C SER A 150 7.18 -10.63 -1.85
N GLU A 151 7.97 -10.47 -2.89
CA GLU A 151 7.54 -10.83 -4.26
C GLU A 151 7.12 -12.29 -4.33
N GLY A 152 5.87 -12.56 -4.75
CA GLY A 152 5.26 -13.89 -4.76
C GLY A 152 4.99 -14.50 -3.37
N GLY A 153 5.20 -13.73 -2.29
CA GLY A 153 4.95 -14.15 -0.93
C GLY A 153 3.48 -14.06 -0.51
N SER A 154 3.17 -14.60 0.67
CA SER A 154 1.82 -14.55 1.24
C SER A 154 1.44 -13.14 1.67
N SER A 155 0.15 -12.83 1.55
CA SER A 155 -0.43 -11.59 2.07
C SER A 155 -0.69 -11.70 3.58
N PRO A 156 -0.33 -10.67 4.37
CA PRO A 156 -0.55 -10.66 5.81
C PRO A 156 -2.03 -10.53 6.15
N GLU A 157 -2.41 -11.04 7.31
CA GLU A 157 -3.73 -10.82 7.88
C GLU A 157 -3.92 -9.36 8.33
N ASN A 158 -2.89 -8.79 8.95
CA ASN A 158 -2.94 -7.46 9.55
C ASN A 158 -2.33 -6.39 8.65
N LEU A 159 -2.95 -5.20 8.67
CA LEU A 159 -2.51 -4.01 7.93
C LEU A 159 -1.03 -3.72 8.16
N ARG A 160 -0.35 -3.41 7.08
CA ARG A 160 1.06 -3.04 7.07
C ARG A 160 1.23 -1.64 6.52
N GLY A 161 2.36 -1.03 6.84
CA GLY A 161 2.75 0.25 6.29
C GLY A 161 4.25 0.32 6.03
N VAL A 162 4.63 0.99 4.96
CA VAL A 162 6.04 1.25 4.63
C VAL A 162 6.24 2.70 4.26
N VAL A 163 7.26 3.32 4.86
CA VAL A 163 7.65 4.68 4.50
C VAL A 163 8.72 4.63 3.41
N VAL A 164 8.41 5.26 2.27
CA VAL A 164 9.28 5.34 1.11
C VAL A 164 9.35 6.79 0.59
N PRO A 165 10.52 7.27 0.16
CA PRO A 165 10.63 8.58 -0.47
C PRO A 165 10.14 8.53 -1.92
N THR A 166 9.50 9.59 -2.39
CA THR A 166 9.25 9.79 -3.81
C THR A 166 10.57 10.04 -4.56
N VAL A 167 10.61 9.65 -5.83
CA VAL A 167 11.74 9.95 -6.71
C VAL A 167 11.32 10.86 -7.87
N SER A 168 12.27 11.49 -8.54
CA SER A 168 11.96 12.32 -9.71
C SER A 168 11.41 11.46 -10.86
N LEU A 169 10.56 12.07 -11.70
CA LEU A 169 10.07 11.40 -12.91
C LEU A 169 11.24 10.93 -13.80
N ARG A 170 12.31 11.69 -13.86
CA ARG A 170 13.54 11.31 -14.58
C ARG A 170 14.15 10.03 -14.00
N THR A 171 14.37 9.98 -12.69
CA THR A 171 14.92 8.79 -12.01
C THR A 171 14.04 7.56 -12.26
N CYS A 172 12.73 7.74 -12.23
CA CYS A 172 11.80 6.64 -12.50
C CYS A 172 11.91 6.17 -13.97
N ARG A 173 11.96 7.07 -14.91
CA ARG A 173 12.15 6.78 -16.34
C ARG A 173 13.49 6.13 -16.66
N ASP A 174 14.53 6.46 -15.93
CA ASP A 174 15.85 5.82 -16.06
C ASP A 174 15.76 4.32 -15.68
N SER A 175 14.83 3.94 -14.79
CA SER A 175 14.61 2.53 -14.38
C SER A 175 13.72 1.75 -15.34
N TYR A 176 12.70 2.38 -15.92
CA TYR A 176 11.63 1.71 -16.68
C TYR A 176 11.62 2.01 -18.18
N GLY A 177 12.30 3.06 -18.61
CA GLY A 177 12.21 3.64 -19.95
C GLY A 177 11.29 4.85 -20.00
N GLN A 178 11.57 5.75 -20.96
CA GLN A 178 10.88 7.04 -21.10
C GLN A 178 9.38 6.90 -21.38
N GLU A 179 9.02 5.91 -22.18
CA GLU A 179 7.65 5.68 -22.63
C GLU A 179 6.79 4.94 -21.58
N ALA A 180 7.41 4.16 -20.71
CA ALA A 180 6.69 3.36 -19.72
C ALA A 180 6.12 4.21 -18.58
N VAL A 181 6.75 5.36 -18.27
CA VAL A 181 6.37 6.22 -17.13
C VAL A 181 5.87 7.56 -17.65
N THR A 182 4.57 7.77 -17.56
CA THR A 182 3.90 9.01 -17.98
C THR A 182 3.97 10.09 -16.88
N THR A 183 3.56 11.32 -17.21
CA THR A 183 3.44 12.41 -16.22
C THR A 183 2.28 12.22 -15.24
N ARG A 184 1.37 11.27 -15.48
CA ARG A 184 0.25 10.89 -14.58
C ARG A 184 0.68 9.83 -13.57
N MET A 185 1.95 9.45 -13.57
CA MET A 185 2.54 8.50 -12.64
C MET A 185 3.52 9.19 -11.71
N LEU A 186 3.68 8.64 -10.55
CA LEU A 186 4.62 9.07 -9.52
C LEU A 186 5.33 7.82 -9.01
N CYS A 187 6.62 7.91 -8.72
CA CYS A 187 7.39 6.78 -8.24
C CYS A 187 7.92 7.02 -6.84
N ALA A 188 7.91 5.96 -6.03
CA ALA A 188 8.49 6.00 -4.69
C ALA A 188 9.20 4.68 -4.36
N GLY A 189 10.25 4.75 -3.55
CA GLY A 189 11.06 3.60 -3.19
C GLY A 189 12.50 3.99 -2.88
N LEU A 190 13.33 2.98 -2.66
CA LEU A 190 14.76 3.14 -2.38
C LEU A 190 15.60 2.57 -3.53
N PRO A 191 16.71 3.23 -3.93
CA PRO A 191 17.55 2.75 -5.04
C PRO A 191 18.13 1.34 -4.77
N GLN A 192 18.39 1.00 -3.51
CA GLN A 192 18.85 -0.33 -3.10
C GLN A 192 17.72 -1.35 -2.96
N GLY A 193 16.46 -0.97 -3.17
CA GLY A 193 15.30 -1.82 -2.92
C GLY A 193 15.02 -2.05 -1.43
N GLY A 194 14.38 -3.16 -1.10
CA GLY A 194 14.10 -3.58 0.28
C GLY A 194 12.87 -2.94 0.93
N LYS A 195 12.25 -1.94 0.30
CA LYS A 195 11.01 -1.29 0.77
C LYS A 195 10.11 -0.94 -0.42
N ASP A 196 8.90 -1.51 -0.43
CA ASP A 196 7.96 -1.28 -1.52
C ASP A 196 6.54 -1.76 -1.17
N SER A 197 5.54 -1.38 -1.98
CA SER A 197 4.26 -2.08 -2.12
C SER A 197 4.42 -3.39 -2.89
N CYS A 198 3.47 -4.31 -2.77
CA CYS A 198 3.54 -5.59 -3.44
C CYS A 198 2.13 -6.04 -3.92
N GLN A 199 2.04 -7.25 -4.51
CA GLN A 199 0.78 -7.81 -5.00
C GLN A 199 -0.27 -7.81 -3.89
N GLY A 200 -1.46 -7.24 -4.19
CA GLY A 200 -2.55 -7.02 -3.23
C GLY A 200 -2.59 -5.63 -2.59
N ASP A 201 -1.54 -4.79 -2.73
CA ASP A 201 -1.59 -3.38 -2.34
C ASP A 201 -2.17 -2.48 -3.45
N SER A 202 -2.31 -2.97 -4.68
CA SER A 202 -2.88 -2.25 -5.84
C SER A 202 -4.12 -1.45 -5.46
N GLY A 203 -4.23 -0.20 -5.91
CA GLY A 203 -5.33 0.71 -5.56
C GLY A 203 -5.27 1.29 -4.15
N GLY A 204 -4.38 0.78 -3.29
CA GLY A 204 -4.18 1.28 -1.93
C GLY A 204 -3.53 2.66 -1.89
N PRO A 205 -3.65 3.39 -0.76
CA PRO A 205 -3.20 4.77 -0.64
C PRO A 205 -1.68 4.91 -0.51
N LEU A 206 -1.14 5.87 -1.26
CA LEU A 206 0.14 6.51 -0.99
C LEU A 206 -0.16 7.90 -0.43
N THR A 207 0.31 8.20 0.78
CA THR A 207 0.01 9.44 1.47
C THR A 207 1.28 10.25 1.79
N ASP A 208 1.20 11.57 1.75
CA ASP A 208 2.23 12.44 2.30
C ASP A 208 2.15 12.45 3.85
N LYS A 209 3.17 13.01 4.52
CA LYS A 209 3.20 13.13 6.00
C LYS A 209 2.87 11.82 6.72
N PRO A 210 3.76 10.80 6.66
CA PRO A 210 3.55 9.51 7.31
C PRO A 210 3.05 9.64 8.74
N PHE A 211 1.91 8.98 9.05
CA PHE A 211 1.26 8.97 10.36
C PHE A 211 0.80 10.36 10.89
N GLY A 212 0.73 11.35 10.02
CA GLY A 212 0.28 12.71 10.37
C GLY A 212 -1.23 12.87 10.25
N SER A 213 -1.82 13.71 11.13
CA SER A 213 -3.26 14.05 11.07
C SER A 213 -3.66 14.88 9.84
N GLU A 214 -2.68 15.51 9.21
CA GLU A 214 -2.86 16.33 7.99
C GLU A 214 -2.37 15.61 6.72
N SER A 215 -2.32 14.28 6.73
CA SER A 215 -1.95 13.49 5.57
C SER A 215 -2.91 13.73 4.41
N ARG A 216 -2.38 13.70 3.19
CA ARG A 216 -3.15 13.82 1.94
C ARG A 216 -2.84 12.64 1.06
N LEU A 217 -3.82 12.21 0.28
CA LEU A 217 -3.65 11.19 -0.75
C LEU A 217 -2.89 11.80 -1.92
N VAL A 218 -1.69 11.30 -2.19
CA VAL A 218 -0.84 11.76 -3.31
C VAL A 218 -0.80 10.75 -4.45
N GLY A 219 -1.07 9.48 -4.18
CA GLY A 219 -1.08 8.44 -5.18
C GLY A 219 -1.89 7.21 -4.78
N LEU A 220 -2.12 6.34 -5.76
CA LEU A 220 -2.68 5.00 -5.60
C LEU A 220 -1.68 3.99 -6.13
N VAL A 221 -1.46 2.88 -5.42
CA VAL A 221 -0.58 1.81 -5.88
C VAL A 221 -1.07 1.29 -7.23
N SER A 222 -0.19 1.26 -8.24
CA SER A 222 -0.55 0.88 -9.60
C SER A 222 0.25 -0.33 -10.09
N TRP A 223 1.56 -0.18 -10.33
CA TRP A 223 2.39 -1.25 -10.86
C TRP A 223 3.86 -1.14 -10.44
N GLY A 224 4.66 -2.16 -10.80
CA GLY A 224 6.11 -2.18 -10.60
C GLY A 224 6.74 -3.41 -11.23
N ARG A 225 8.06 -3.44 -11.31
CA ARG A 225 8.82 -4.61 -11.74
C ARG A 225 9.20 -5.47 -10.54
N GLY A 226 8.33 -6.42 -10.17
CA GLY A 226 8.45 -7.18 -8.93
C GLY A 226 8.11 -6.31 -7.73
N CYS A 227 8.67 -6.62 -6.56
CA CYS A 227 8.49 -5.84 -5.34
C CYS A 227 9.85 -5.58 -4.69
N ALA A 228 10.15 -4.33 -4.38
CA ALA A 228 11.36 -3.88 -3.68
C ALA A 228 12.70 -4.34 -4.33
N ARG A 229 12.72 -4.53 -5.63
CA ARG A 229 13.95 -4.90 -6.36
C ARG A 229 14.90 -3.70 -6.45
N PRO A 230 16.21 -3.88 -6.26
CA PRO A 230 17.18 -2.81 -6.47
C PRO A 230 17.06 -2.19 -7.87
N GLY A 231 17.07 -0.86 -7.93
CA GLY A 231 16.97 -0.10 -9.17
C GLY A 231 15.56 0.03 -9.74
N TYR A 232 14.53 -0.54 -9.09
CA TYR A 232 13.13 -0.40 -9.48
C TYR A 232 12.32 0.19 -8.33
N TYR A 233 11.44 1.12 -8.66
CA TYR A 233 10.59 1.84 -7.70
C TYR A 233 9.14 1.41 -7.90
N GLY A 234 8.33 1.41 -6.85
CA GLY A 234 6.89 1.31 -6.99
C GLY A 234 6.35 2.47 -7.83
N VAL A 235 5.44 2.19 -8.74
CA VAL A 235 4.77 3.18 -9.60
C VAL A 235 3.32 3.34 -9.13
N TYR A 236 2.93 4.58 -8.96
CA TYR A 236 1.65 4.99 -8.39
C TYR A 236 0.93 5.92 -9.36
N THR A 237 -0.39 5.83 -9.43
CA THR A 237 -1.21 6.84 -10.11
C THR A 237 -1.10 8.15 -9.33
N ASN A 238 -0.60 9.21 -9.96
CA ASN A 238 -0.40 10.53 -9.35
C ASN A 238 -1.74 11.30 -9.28
N VAL A 239 -2.52 11.09 -8.22
CA VAL A 239 -3.85 11.71 -8.08
C VAL A 239 -3.81 13.24 -7.93
N ALA A 240 -2.64 13.81 -7.60
CA ALA A 240 -2.42 15.25 -7.54
C ALA A 240 -2.10 15.88 -8.90
N GLN A 241 -1.80 15.07 -9.92
CA GLN A 241 -1.57 15.55 -11.29
C GLN A 241 -2.85 16.19 -11.87
N GLU A 242 -2.71 17.32 -12.54
CA GLU A 242 -3.82 18.18 -12.91
C GLU A 242 -4.97 17.46 -13.64
N ALA A 243 -4.67 16.62 -14.62
CA ALA A 243 -5.71 15.93 -15.39
C ALA A 243 -6.48 14.89 -14.56
N LEU A 244 -5.77 14.14 -13.71
CA LEU A 244 -6.35 13.15 -12.80
C LEU A 244 -7.16 13.84 -11.70
N ARG A 245 -6.58 14.85 -11.06
CA ARG A 245 -7.24 15.64 -10.02
C ARG A 245 -8.53 16.31 -10.54
N ARG A 246 -8.49 16.86 -11.76
CA ARG A 246 -9.66 17.45 -12.40
C ARG A 246 -10.75 16.41 -12.59
N TRP A 247 -10.44 15.28 -13.18
CA TRP A 247 -11.39 14.19 -13.37
C TRP A 247 -11.97 13.68 -12.04
N ILE A 248 -11.13 13.44 -11.02
CA ILE A 248 -11.60 13.04 -9.68
C ILE A 248 -12.59 14.08 -9.12
N ARG A 249 -12.29 15.37 -9.25
CA ARG A 249 -13.16 16.43 -8.76
C ARG A 249 -14.46 16.53 -9.54
N GLU A 250 -14.43 16.43 -10.86
CA GLU A 250 -15.62 16.46 -11.71
C GLU A 250 -16.54 15.29 -11.37
N GLU A 251 -15.96 14.11 -11.12
CA GLU A 251 -16.71 12.91 -10.81
C GLU A 251 -17.27 12.89 -9.37
N THR A 252 -16.49 13.36 -8.39
CA THR A 252 -16.81 13.16 -6.98
C THR A 252 -17.24 14.44 -6.23
N GLY A 253 -16.99 15.61 -6.80
CA GLY A 253 -17.13 16.89 -6.13
C GLY A 253 -16.08 17.17 -5.03
N LYS A 254 -15.01 16.41 -4.97
CA LYS A 254 -13.97 16.45 -3.91
C LYS A 254 -12.61 16.90 -4.42
#